data_4b25132b98fe35e9fdb9c1ba84c11874
#
_entry.id   4b25132b98fe35e9fdb9c1ba84c11874
#
_cell.length_a   1.000
_cell.length_b   1.000
_cell.length_c   1.000
_cell.angle_alpha   90.00
_cell.angle_beta   90.00
_cell.angle_gamma   90.00
#
_symmetry.space_group_name_H-M   'P 1'
#
loop_
_entity.id
_entity.type
_entity.pdbx_description
1 polymer ?
#
loop_
_entity_poly.entity_id
_entity_poly.type
_entity_poly.pdbx_seq_one_letter_code
_entity_poly.pdbx_strand_id
1 'polypeptide(L)'
;MGKGLNMITDTIAAISTGMTASGIGKVRLSGDQAIEIADKIYRSPKGEKKLAGVKSHTIHYGYIYDGDQMVDEVLVLVMKAPNTYTREDVVEIDCHGGIVVMRKILETVIKYGARPAEPGEFTKRAFLNGRIDLSQAEAVIDIINSKNEYALDSSLHQLKGNLLNEIKEIRQNIIGSIAFIEAALDDPEHINADDYGSVLEKQVHSNIAKLQKLVDSYDNGRLLKEGIKTVILGKPNAGKSSLLNYLSGEERAIVTDIAGTTRDALEETVQIHGILLNVIDTAGIRDTEDIVEKIGVEKAKAYADQGDLIIYVVDGSTELDKNDLDILELIQDKKTIILLNKVDLNLKTTREMLEEKIHHPIVEVSIKDRQGVDVFCDMIKDMFFQGGLDFNDQVYLTNVRHKAAVQEAVESLQMVLQSIDDGMPEDFFSIDLMNAYEALGKIIGESVGEDLIDTIFSDFCMGK
;
A
#
# COMPACT_ATOMS: atom_id res chain seq x y z
N MET A 1 28.75 -7.80 13.32
CA MET A 1 28.91 -9.12 12.66
C MET A 1 27.55 -9.79 12.67
N GLY A 2 26.80 -9.66 11.59
CA GLY A 2 25.48 -10.27 11.42
C GLY A 2 25.60 -11.79 11.51
N LYS A 3 24.80 -12.40 12.38
CA LYS A 3 24.55 -13.85 12.31
C LYS A 3 23.96 -14.11 10.92
N GLY A 4 24.65 -14.92 10.12
CA GLY A 4 24.14 -15.32 8.80
C GLY A 4 22.76 -15.93 8.98
N LEU A 5 21.75 -15.28 8.41
CA LEU A 5 20.45 -15.90 8.15
C LEU A 5 20.75 -17.24 7.45
N ASN A 6 20.23 -18.34 8.00
CA ASN A 6 20.40 -19.67 7.44
C ASN A 6 19.95 -19.61 5.98
N MET A 7 20.86 -19.90 5.05
CA MET A 7 20.49 -20.04 3.64
C MET A 7 19.43 -21.14 3.56
N ILE A 8 18.22 -20.76 3.14
CA ILE A 8 17.13 -21.69 2.89
C ILE A 8 17.55 -22.49 1.65
N THR A 9 17.85 -23.78 1.82
CA THR A 9 18.39 -24.64 0.74
C THR A 9 17.34 -25.48 0.02
N ASP A 10 16.07 -25.38 0.45
CA ASP A 10 14.98 -26.14 -0.12
C ASP A 10 14.38 -25.45 -1.37
N THR A 11 13.80 -26.25 -2.26
CA THR A 11 13.12 -25.73 -3.45
C THR A 11 11.61 -25.65 -3.20
N ILE A 12 11.07 -24.47 -3.41
CA ILE A 12 9.64 -24.16 -3.27
C ILE A 12 8.90 -24.14 -4.59
N ALA A 13 7.60 -24.41 -4.54
CA ALA A 13 6.72 -24.30 -5.71
C ALA A 13 5.32 -23.78 -5.32
N ALA A 14 4.74 -22.97 -6.21
CA ALA A 14 3.36 -22.51 -6.08
C ALA A 14 2.74 -22.19 -7.44
N ILE A 15 1.39 -22.13 -7.46
CA ILE A 15 0.64 -21.54 -8.56
C ILE A 15 0.76 -20.01 -8.43
N SER A 16 1.24 -19.35 -9.49
CA SER A 16 1.52 -17.90 -9.50
C SER A 16 0.49 -17.07 -10.27
N THR A 17 -0.57 -17.69 -10.79
CA THR A 17 -1.71 -17.05 -11.45
C THR A 17 -2.97 -17.24 -10.62
N GLY A 18 -3.99 -16.42 -10.89
CA GLY A 18 -5.28 -16.57 -10.22
C GLY A 18 -5.87 -17.99 -10.37
N MET A 19 -6.58 -18.45 -9.35
CA MET A 19 -7.24 -19.76 -9.30
C MET A 19 -8.60 -19.77 -10.01
N THR A 20 -8.67 -19.12 -11.17
CA THR A 20 -9.87 -19.07 -12.03
C THR A 20 -9.54 -19.69 -13.38
N ALA A 21 -10.55 -20.23 -14.07
CA ALA A 21 -10.34 -20.74 -15.43
C ALA A 21 -9.89 -19.62 -16.36
N SER A 22 -8.71 -19.80 -16.97
CA SER A 22 -8.07 -18.83 -17.85
C SER A 22 -7.38 -19.54 -19.02
N GLY A 23 -6.88 -18.78 -20.01
CA GLY A 23 -6.14 -19.37 -21.13
C GLY A 23 -4.79 -19.95 -20.70
N ILE A 24 -4.12 -19.34 -19.72
CA ILE A 24 -2.79 -19.71 -19.24
C ILE A 24 -2.79 -19.76 -17.71
N GLY A 25 -2.20 -20.83 -17.17
CA GLY A 25 -1.84 -20.97 -15.76
C GLY A 25 -0.33 -21.07 -15.61
N LYS A 26 0.19 -20.66 -14.46
CA LYS A 26 1.64 -20.68 -14.19
C LYS A 26 1.93 -21.33 -12.85
N VAL A 27 2.84 -22.33 -12.87
CA VAL A 27 3.46 -22.90 -11.68
C VAL A 27 4.92 -22.45 -11.63
N ARG A 28 5.34 -21.84 -10.52
CA ARG A 28 6.69 -21.33 -10.31
C ARG A 28 7.43 -22.19 -9.30
N LEU A 29 8.70 -22.50 -9.59
CA LEU A 29 9.65 -23.13 -8.69
C LEU A 29 10.80 -22.16 -8.42
N SER A 30 11.34 -22.17 -7.20
CA SER A 30 12.56 -21.42 -6.83
C SER A 30 13.39 -22.21 -5.84
N GLY A 31 14.71 -22.23 -6.04
CA GLY A 31 15.68 -22.91 -5.18
C GLY A 31 16.70 -23.71 -5.97
N ASP A 32 17.68 -24.27 -5.27
CA ASP A 32 18.85 -24.94 -5.86
C ASP A 32 18.50 -26.12 -6.75
N GLN A 33 17.37 -26.80 -6.49
CA GLN A 33 16.92 -27.97 -7.25
C GLN A 33 15.81 -27.65 -8.26
N ALA A 34 15.43 -26.36 -8.45
CA ALA A 34 14.29 -26.00 -9.30
C ALA A 34 14.42 -26.53 -10.74
N ILE A 35 15.61 -26.41 -11.33
CA ILE A 35 15.88 -26.88 -12.69
C ILE A 35 15.90 -28.41 -12.73
N GLU A 36 16.52 -29.09 -11.74
CA GLU A 36 16.59 -30.54 -11.68
C GLU A 36 15.19 -31.17 -11.52
N ILE A 37 14.35 -30.62 -10.64
CA ILE A 37 12.98 -31.09 -10.46
C ILE A 37 12.16 -30.92 -11.73
N ALA A 38 12.25 -29.76 -12.38
CA ALA A 38 11.59 -29.54 -13.66
C ALA A 38 12.08 -30.49 -14.77
N ASP A 39 13.36 -30.75 -14.80
CA ASP A 39 13.97 -31.66 -15.82
C ASP A 39 13.50 -33.12 -15.66
N LYS A 40 13.17 -33.57 -14.44
CA LYS A 40 12.62 -34.89 -14.17
C LYS A 40 11.24 -35.14 -14.79
N ILE A 41 10.45 -34.08 -14.85
CA ILE A 41 9.04 -34.14 -15.28
C ILE A 41 8.82 -33.62 -16.71
N TYR A 42 9.77 -32.87 -17.26
CA TYR A 42 9.70 -32.29 -18.60
C TYR A 42 10.17 -33.27 -19.68
N ARG A 43 9.43 -33.33 -20.78
CA ARG A 43 9.82 -34.05 -22.01
C ARG A 43 9.72 -33.12 -23.22
N SER A 44 10.83 -32.95 -23.94
CA SER A 44 10.81 -32.23 -25.22
C SER A 44 10.12 -33.04 -26.32
N PRO A 45 9.56 -32.42 -27.36
CA PRO A 45 8.90 -33.14 -28.48
C PRO A 45 9.78 -34.15 -29.16
N LYS A 46 11.09 -33.93 -29.19
CA LYS A 46 12.10 -34.85 -29.81
C LYS A 46 12.78 -35.77 -28.79
N GLY A 47 12.42 -35.68 -27.49
CA GLY A 47 12.96 -36.56 -26.45
C GLY A 47 14.41 -36.33 -26.01
N GLU A 48 15.15 -35.43 -26.65
CA GLU A 48 16.60 -35.30 -26.49
C GLU A 48 17.05 -34.13 -25.60
N LYS A 49 16.13 -33.15 -25.31
CA LYS A 49 16.51 -31.90 -24.66
C LYS A 49 16.27 -31.94 -23.16
N LYS A 50 17.33 -31.70 -22.39
CA LYS A 50 17.27 -31.51 -20.94
C LYS A 50 17.36 -30.06 -20.54
N LEU A 51 16.56 -29.64 -19.54
CA LEU A 51 16.51 -28.27 -19.03
C LEU A 51 17.79 -27.89 -18.26
N ALA A 52 18.48 -28.87 -17.65
CA ALA A 52 19.72 -28.61 -16.94
C ALA A 52 20.84 -28.04 -17.86
N GLY A 53 20.85 -28.41 -19.13
CA GLY A 53 21.86 -28.00 -20.12
C GLY A 53 21.53 -26.68 -20.85
N VAL A 54 20.38 -26.06 -20.64
CA VAL A 54 19.97 -24.87 -21.39
C VAL A 54 20.59 -23.59 -20.84
N LYS A 55 20.62 -22.55 -21.67
CA LYS A 55 21.02 -21.21 -21.24
C LYS A 55 19.94 -20.60 -20.32
N SER A 56 20.38 -19.72 -19.43
CA SER A 56 19.44 -18.89 -18.63
C SER A 56 18.60 -18.00 -19.51
N HIS A 57 17.38 -17.68 -19.03
CA HIS A 57 16.40 -16.81 -19.70
C HIS A 57 15.97 -17.36 -21.08
N THR A 58 15.69 -18.66 -21.13
CA THR A 58 15.19 -19.33 -22.33
C THR A 58 13.87 -20.05 -22.08
N ILE A 59 13.07 -20.16 -23.14
CA ILE A 59 11.75 -20.78 -23.12
C ILE A 59 11.80 -22.08 -23.94
N HIS A 60 11.18 -23.13 -23.41
CA HIS A 60 11.18 -24.46 -23.97
C HIS A 60 9.76 -25.01 -24.07
N TYR A 61 9.34 -25.26 -25.30
CA TYR A 61 8.11 -26.00 -25.59
C TYR A 61 8.29 -27.49 -25.33
N GLY A 62 7.29 -28.10 -24.71
CA GLY A 62 7.27 -29.55 -24.43
C GLY A 62 6.05 -29.96 -23.61
N TYR A 63 6.22 -31.03 -22.85
CA TYR A 63 5.16 -31.68 -22.10
C TYR A 63 5.61 -31.98 -20.68
N ILE A 64 4.67 -31.86 -19.72
CA ILE A 64 4.86 -32.34 -18.34
C ILE A 64 4.28 -33.73 -18.19
N TYR A 65 5.04 -34.59 -17.52
CA TYR A 65 4.69 -35.98 -17.23
C TYR A 65 4.75 -36.25 -15.72
N ASP A 66 3.81 -37.05 -15.20
CA ASP A 66 3.90 -37.73 -13.92
C ASP A 66 4.13 -39.21 -14.16
N GLY A 67 5.38 -39.65 -14.10
CA GLY A 67 5.80 -40.96 -14.59
C GLY A 67 5.60 -41.09 -16.10
N ASP A 68 4.70 -41.99 -16.53
CA ASP A 68 4.36 -42.15 -17.94
C ASP A 68 3.08 -41.46 -18.37
N GLN A 69 2.38 -40.82 -17.43
CA GLN A 69 1.15 -40.09 -17.72
C GLN A 69 1.48 -38.64 -18.11
N MET A 70 1.08 -38.24 -19.31
CA MET A 70 1.13 -36.86 -19.73
C MET A 70 0.12 -36.04 -18.92
N VAL A 71 0.59 -34.92 -18.34
CA VAL A 71 -0.23 -34.00 -17.55
C VAL A 71 -0.73 -32.85 -18.42
N ASP A 72 0.20 -32.19 -19.15
CA ASP A 72 -0.15 -31.08 -20.02
C ASP A 72 0.95 -30.76 -21.04
N GLU A 73 0.59 -30.01 -22.06
CA GLU A 73 1.47 -29.34 -23.01
C GLU A 73 1.83 -27.95 -22.46
N VAL A 74 3.13 -27.59 -22.44
CA VAL A 74 3.62 -26.45 -21.68
C VAL A 74 4.71 -25.65 -22.39
N LEU A 75 4.91 -24.40 -21.90
CA LEU A 75 6.14 -23.65 -22.11
C LEU A 75 6.90 -23.58 -20.77
N VAL A 76 8.15 -24.01 -20.75
CA VAL A 76 8.99 -23.98 -19.55
C VAL A 76 10.02 -22.87 -19.69
N LEU A 77 9.99 -21.90 -18.78
CA LEU A 77 10.97 -20.82 -18.67
C LEU A 77 12.04 -21.24 -17.66
N VAL A 78 13.31 -21.13 -18.04
CA VAL A 78 14.45 -21.46 -17.18
C VAL A 78 15.28 -20.21 -16.94
N MET A 79 15.43 -19.81 -15.68
CA MET A 79 16.21 -18.66 -15.25
C MET A 79 17.19 -19.10 -14.16
N LYS A 80 18.49 -18.87 -14.39
CA LYS A 80 19.57 -19.29 -13.49
C LYS A 80 20.04 -18.13 -12.61
N ALA A 81 20.33 -18.45 -11.36
CA ALA A 81 20.92 -17.54 -10.42
C ALA A 81 22.16 -16.82 -10.99
N PRO A 82 22.49 -15.59 -10.53
CA PRO A 82 21.74 -14.77 -9.57
C PRO A 82 20.74 -13.81 -10.22
N ASN A 83 20.59 -13.79 -11.54
CA ASN A 83 19.78 -12.83 -12.28
C ASN A 83 18.32 -13.32 -12.39
N THR A 84 17.65 -13.53 -11.26
CA THR A 84 16.28 -14.04 -11.16
C THR A 84 15.47 -13.24 -10.14
N TYR A 85 14.19 -13.54 -10.00
CA TYR A 85 13.34 -12.86 -9.02
C TYR A 85 13.82 -13.05 -7.58
N THR A 86 14.20 -14.28 -7.21
CA THR A 86 14.63 -14.65 -5.86
C THR A 86 16.16 -14.66 -5.69
N ARG A 87 16.93 -14.42 -6.75
CA ARG A 87 18.37 -14.70 -6.87
C ARG A 87 18.75 -16.18 -6.75
N GLU A 88 17.78 -17.09 -6.75
CA GLU A 88 17.95 -18.54 -6.85
C GLU A 88 17.69 -18.99 -8.28
N ASP A 89 17.91 -20.30 -8.58
CA ASP A 89 17.40 -20.86 -9.83
C ASP A 89 15.89 -20.87 -9.83
N VAL A 90 15.28 -20.34 -10.89
CA VAL A 90 13.82 -20.24 -11.04
C VAL A 90 13.38 -20.93 -12.30
N VAL A 91 12.33 -21.74 -12.18
CA VAL A 91 11.62 -22.34 -13.31
C VAL A 91 10.16 -21.93 -13.25
N GLU A 92 9.64 -21.48 -14.39
CA GLU A 92 8.20 -21.23 -14.53
C GLU A 92 7.65 -22.19 -15.60
N ILE A 93 6.55 -22.84 -15.26
CA ILE A 93 5.84 -23.77 -16.14
C ILE A 93 4.52 -23.09 -16.51
N ASP A 94 4.43 -22.58 -17.74
CA ASP A 94 3.22 -22.04 -18.32
C ASP A 94 2.42 -23.19 -18.93
N CYS A 95 1.24 -23.44 -18.40
CA CYS A 95 0.33 -24.53 -18.76
C CYS A 95 -1.05 -23.99 -19.16
N HIS A 96 -1.97 -24.86 -19.54
CA HIS A 96 -3.36 -24.47 -19.69
C HIS A 96 -3.95 -24.03 -18.33
N GLY A 97 -4.70 -22.93 -18.35
CA GLY A 97 -5.18 -22.24 -17.12
C GLY A 97 -6.39 -22.91 -16.45
N GLY A 98 -6.55 -24.23 -16.61
CA GLY A 98 -7.54 -24.99 -15.87
C GLY A 98 -7.08 -25.28 -14.45
N ILE A 99 -7.94 -25.08 -13.43
CA ILE A 99 -7.62 -25.29 -12.01
C ILE A 99 -7.07 -26.71 -11.77
N VAL A 100 -7.66 -27.72 -12.40
CA VAL A 100 -7.25 -29.12 -12.25
C VAL A 100 -5.86 -29.35 -12.82
N VAL A 101 -5.53 -28.76 -13.97
CA VAL A 101 -4.22 -28.89 -14.62
C VAL A 101 -3.15 -28.24 -13.77
N MET A 102 -3.37 -26.99 -13.32
CA MET A 102 -2.42 -26.27 -12.45
C MET A 102 -2.13 -27.04 -11.15
N ARG A 103 -3.18 -27.56 -10.50
CA ARG A 103 -3.02 -28.40 -9.29
C ARG A 103 -2.22 -29.66 -9.58
N LYS A 104 -2.51 -30.35 -10.70
CA LYS A 104 -1.82 -31.59 -11.05
C LYS A 104 -0.35 -31.34 -11.33
N ILE A 105 0.02 -30.22 -11.99
CA ILE A 105 1.42 -29.83 -12.18
C ILE A 105 2.08 -29.51 -10.84
N LEU A 106 1.42 -28.74 -9.95
CA LEU A 106 1.94 -28.45 -8.61
C LEU A 106 2.16 -29.71 -7.80
N GLU A 107 1.19 -30.64 -7.76
CA GLU A 107 1.34 -31.95 -7.09
C GLU A 107 2.51 -32.74 -7.68
N THR A 108 2.68 -32.69 -9.00
CA THR A 108 3.79 -33.38 -9.68
C THR A 108 5.13 -32.81 -9.26
N VAL A 109 5.34 -31.50 -9.27
CA VAL A 109 6.63 -30.91 -8.85
C VAL A 109 6.93 -31.17 -7.38
N ILE A 110 5.90 -31.18 -6.50
CA ILE A 110 6.03 -31.52 -5.07
C ILE A 110 6.47 -33.00 -4.93
N LYS A 111 5.83 -33.92 -5.64
CA LYS A 111 6.19 -35.35 -5.67
C LYS A 111 7.65 -35.57 -6.07
N TYR A 112 8.20 -34.72 -6.92
CA TYR A 112 9.57 -34.82 -7.43
C TYR A 112 10.62 -34.04 -6.63
N GLY A 113 10.22 -33.41 -5.50
CA GLY A 113 11.14 -32.89 -4.51
C GLY A 113 11.00 -31.41 -4.15
N ALA A 114 10.05 -30.67 -4.75
CA ALA A 114 9.72 -29.35 -4.29
C ALA A 114 8.82 -29.41 -3.03
N ARG A 115 8.83 -28.36 -2.23
CA ARG A 115 7.84 -28.14 -1.18
C ARG A 115 6.84 -27.06 -1.59
N PRO A 116 5.60 -27.06 -1.10
CA PRO A 116 4.70 -25.92 -1.27
C PRO A 116 5.32 -24.64 -0.69
N ALA A 117 5.21 -23.54 -1.43
CA ALA A 117 5.63 -22.24 -0.93
C ALA A 117 4.62 -21.72 0.10
N GLU A 118 5.10 -20.97 1.08
CA GLU A 118 4.28 -20.18 1.99
C GLU A 118 3.81 -18.87 1.29
N PRO A 119 2.79 -18.18 1.84
CA PRO A 119 2.41 -16.85 1.36
C PRO A 119 3.63 -15.91 1.32
N GLY A 120 3.81 -15.17 0.22
CA GLY A 120 4.91 -14.22 0.06
C GLY A 120 6.32 -14.80 0.00
N GLU A 121 6.51 -16.13 0.01
CA GLU A 121 7.84 -16.72 0.18
C GLU A 121 8.83 -16.39 -0.94
N PHE A 122 8.39 -16.25 -2.17
CA PHE A 122 9.28 -15.85 -3.26
C PHE A 122 9.82 -14.43 -3.06
N THR A 123 8.97 -13.51 -2.59
CA THR A 123 9.36 -12.13 -2.30
C THR A 123 10.22 -12.06 -1.03
N LYS A 124 9.90 -12.87 0.00
CA LYS A 124 10.73 -13.05 1.19
C LYS A 124 12.14 -13.51 0.82
N ARG A 125 12.29 -14.50 -0.07
CA ARG A 125 13.59 -14.95 -0.59
C ARG A 125 14.32 -13.86 -1.38
N ALA A 126 13.60 -13.09 -2.20
CA ALA A 126 14.18 -11.94 -2.88
C ALA A 126 14.74 -10.89 -1.90
N PHE A 127 14.07 -10.64 -0.78
CA PHE A 127 14.54 -9.79 0.32
C PHE A 127 15.74 -10.43 1.04
N LEU A 128 15.65 -11.67 1.50
CA LEU A 128 16.73 -12.37 2.21
C LEU A 128 18.00 -12.50 1.38
N ASN A 129 17.87 -12.71 0.07
CA ASN A 129 18.99 -12.77 -0.86
C ASN A 129 19.46 -11.37 -1.32
N GLY A 130 18.96 -10.29 -0.72
CA GLY A 130 19.43 -8.93 -0.94
C GLY A 130 19.13 -8.36 -2.33
N ARG A 131 18.12 -8.90 -3.05
CA ARG A 131 17.68 -8.32 -4.32
C ARG A 131 16.87 -7.04 -4.11
N ILE A 132 16.01 -7.05 -3.12
CA ILE A 132 15.14 -5.93 -2.71
C ILE A 132 15.27 -5.74 -1.20
N ASP A 133 14.97 -4.53 -0.71
CA ASP A 133 14.80 -4.25 0.72
C ASP A 133 13.35 -4.48 1.16
N LEU A 134 13.09 -4.31 2.47
CA LEU A 134 11.77 -4.57 3.03
C LEU A 134 10.70 -3.60 2.49
N SER A 135 11.04 -2.31 2.29
CA SER A 135 10.11 -1.33 1.74
C SER A 135 9.74 -1.63 0.29
N GLN A 136 10.70 -2.13 -0.51
CA GLN A 136 10.45 -2.59 -1.87
C GLN A 136 9.62 -3.89 -1.90
N ALA A 137 9.83 -4.79 -0.91
CA ALA A 137 9.00 -5.98 -0.78
C ALA A 137 7.53 -5.61 -0.49
N GLU A 138 7.28 -4.70 0.44
CA GLU A 138 5.93 -4.18 0.71
C GLU A 138 5.31 -3.51 -0.53
N ALA A 139 6.10 -2.79 -1.33
CA ALA A 139 5.62 -2.21 -2.58
C ALA A 139 5.13 -3.26 -3.60
N VAL A 140 5.65 -4.49 -3.59
CA VAL A 140 5.17 -5.57 -4.47
C VAL A 140 3.72 -5.93 -4.17
N ILE A 141 3.34 -6.06 -2.89
CA ILE A 141 1.95 -6.36 -2.52
C ILE A 141 1.04 -5.15 -2.78
N ASP A 142 1.54 -3.93 -2.57
CA ASP A 142 0.81 -2.70 -2.83
C ASP A 142 0.49 -2.54 -4.33
N ILE A 143 1.42 -2.88 -5.23
CA ILE A 143 1.18 -2.89 -6.68
C ILE A 143 0.07 -3.89 -7.04
N ILE A 144 0.10 -5.09 -6.44
CA ILE A 144 -0.90 -6.14 -6.72
C ILE A 144 -2.30 -5.71 -6.26
N ASN A 145 -2.37 -5.03 -5.11
CA ASN A 145 -3.61 -4.61 -4.49
C ASN A 145 -4.06 -3.19 -4.89
N SER A 146 -3.31 -2.50 -5.74
CA SER A 146 -3.62 -1.15 -6.19
C SER A 146 -4.99 -1.11 -6.87
N LYS A 147 -5.87 -0.22 -6.41
CA LYS A 147 -7.24 -0.05 -6.92
C LYS A 147 -7.38 1.18 -7.82
N ASN A 148 -6.36 2.03 -7.89
CA ASN A 148 -6.30 3.23 -8.73
C ASN A 148 -4.89 3.49 -9.25
N GLU A 149 -4.77 4.36 -10.28
CA GLU A 149 -3.49 4.69 -10.91
C GLU A 149 -2.53 5.38 -9.93
N TYR A 150 -3.03 6.21 -9.04
CA TYR A 150 -2.20 6.94 -8.07
C TYR A 150 -1.55 6.00 -7.04
N ALA A 151 -2.32 5.03 -6.52
CA ALA A 151 -1.77 3.99 -5.64
C ALA A 151 -0.73 3.15 -6.37
N LEU A 152 -0.98 2.80 -7.64
CA LEU A 152 -0.04 2.07 -8.48
C LEU A 152 1.25 2.85 -8.68
N ASP A 153 1.17 4.11 -9.07
CA ASP A 153 2.35 4.97 -9.32
C ASP A 153 3.18 5.16 -8.04
N SER A 154 2.54 5.45 -6.91
CA SER A 154 3.23 5.54 -5.61
C SER A 154 3.98 4.26 -5.27
N SER A 155 3.33 3.10 -5.45
CA SER A 155 3.94 1.79 -5.17
C SER A 155 5.08 1.47 -6.16
N LEU A 156 4.97 1.88 -7.42
CA LEU A 156 6.04 1.74 -8.41
C LEU A 156 7.26 2.61 -8.06
N HIS A 157 7.06 3.83 -7.57
CA HIS A 157 8.14 4.70 -7.08
C HIS A 157 8.84 4.09 -5.87
N GLN A 158 8.09 3.50 -4.93
CA GLN A 158 8.64 2.77 -3.78
C GLN A 158 9.43 1.53 -4.24
N LEU A 159 8.89 0.75 -5.20
CA LEU A 159 9.59 -0.42 -5.77
C LEU A 159 10.89 -0.03 -6.49
N LYS A 160 10.95 1.13 -7.14
CA LYS A 160 12.18 1.68 -7.75
C LYS A 160 13.24 2.07 -6.71
N GLY A 161 12.87 2.14 -5.43
CA GLY A 161 13.79 2.42 -4.32
C GLY A 161 13.91 3.91 -3.98
N ASN A 162 12.95 4.76 -4.34
CA ASN A 162 13.02 6.18 -4.01
C ASN A 162 13.07 6.39 -2.49
N LEU A 163 12.19 5.73 -1.71
CA LEU A 163 12.22 5.77 -0.25
C LEU A 163 13.54 5.19 0.31
N LEU A 164 14.00 4.05 -0.23
CA LEU A 164 15.26 3.44 0.16
C LEU A 164 16.44 4.43 0.03
N ASN A 165 16.49 5.16 -1.09
CA ASN A 165 17.59 6.09 -1.35
C ASN A 165 17.59 7.27 -0.36
N GLU A 166 16.43 7.86 -0.06
CA GLU A 166 16.30 8.92 0.95
C GLU A 166 16.70 8.44 2.34
N ILE A 167 16.21 7.28 2.76
CA ILE A 167 16.57 6.69 4.06
C ILE A 167 18.06 6.37 4.12
N LYS A 168 18.65 5.82 3.07
CA LYS A 168 20.09 5.53 3.02
C LYS A 168 20.95 6.79 3.10
N GLU A 169 20.57 7.86 2.41
CA GLU A 169 21.30 9.14 2.48
C GLU A 169 21.32 9.69 3.90
N ILE A 170 20.17 9.72 4.59
CA ILE A 170 20.09 10.21 5.96
C ILE A 170 20.89 9.31 6.90
N ARG A 171 20.76 7.99 6.78
CA ARG A 171 21.54 7.03 7.58
C ARG A 171 23.05 7.17 7.34
N GLN A 172 23.48 7.44 6.10
CA GLN A 172 24.90 7.67 5.80
C GLN A 172 25.41 8.94 6.47
N ASN A 173 24.61 10.01 6.55
CA ASN A 173 24.95 11.21 7.28
C ASN A 173 25.10 10.95 8.78
N ILE A 174 24.15 10.19 9.36
CA ILE A 174 24.16 9.85 10.79
C ILE A 174 25.38 8.99 11.13
N ILE A 175 25.63 7.90 10.38
CA ILE A 175 26.76 7.01 10.67
C ILE A 175 28.11 7.72 10.47
N GLY A 176 28.19 8.65 9.53
CA GLY A 176 29.37 9.51 9.34
C GLY A 176 29.62 10.40 10.55
N SER A 177 28.57 10.96 11.14
CA SER A 177 28.68 11.76 12.38
C SER A 177 29.11 10.91 13.58
N ILE A 178 28.53 9.72 13.75
CA ILE A 178 28.95 8.78 14.82
C ILE A 178 30.41 8.41 14.67
N ALA A 179 30.83 8.00 13.46
CA ALA A 179 32.23 7.62 13.21
C ALA A 179 33.23 8.77 13.49
N PHE A 180 32.84 10.01 13.17
CA PHE A 180 33.68 11.17 13.51
C PHE A 180 33.80 11.38 15.02
N ILE A 181 32.67 11.30 15.75
CA ILE A 181 32.66 11.46 17.22
C ILE A 181 33.53 10.37 17.88
N GLU A 182 33.33 9.10 17.49
CA GLU A 182 34.11 7.99 18.03
C GLU A 182 35.59 8.16 17.72
N ALA A 183 35.98 8.58 16.51
CA ALA A 183 37.37 8.82 16.17
C ALA A 183 37.96 9.98 16.95
N ALA A 184 37.22 11.05 17.24
CA ALA A 184 37.67 12.16 18.05
C ALA A 184 37.83 11.80 19.52
N LEU A 185 37.00 10.90 20.06
CA LEU A 185 37.12 10.38 21.42
C LEU A 185 38.33 9.45 21.56
N ASP A 186 38.64 8.64 20.54
CA ASP A 186 39.76 7.72 20.52
C ASP A 186 41.12 8.42 20.33
N ASP A 187 41.18 9.50 19.55
CA ASP A 187 42.43 10.23 19.25
C ASP A 187 42.25 11.76 19.36
N PRO A 188 42.00 12.28 20.58
CA PRO A 188 41.72 13.71 20.79
C PRO A 188 42.94 14.62 20.54
N GLU A 189 44.16 14.06 20.44
CA GLU A 189 45.38 14.84 20.16
C GLU A 189 45.46 15.22 18.66
N HIS A 190 44.85 14.42 17.76
CA HIS A 190 44.95 14.62 16.32
C HIS A 190 43.58 15.00 15.67
N ILE A 191 42.47 14.72 16.33
CA ILE A 191 41.11 15.00 15.82
C ILE A 191 40.44 15.97 16.79
N ASN A 192 40.30 17.23 16.37
CA ASN A 192 39.65 18.26 17.17
C ASN A 192 38.13 18.25 16.94
N ALA A 193 37.37 18.03 18.02
CA ALA A 193 35.91 18.06 18.03
C ALA A 193 35.32 19.36 18.58
N ASP A 194 36.10 20.34 19.04
CA ASP A 194 35.65 21.53 19.78
C ASP A 194 34.50 22.32 19.06
N ASP A 195 34.49 22.34 17.74
CA ASP A 195 33.48 23.04 16.95
C ASP A 195 32.49 22.07 16.25
N TYR A 196 32.61 20.76 16.48
CA TYR A 196 31.80 19.77 15.78
C TYR A 196 30.32 19.86 16.14
N GLY A 197 29.94 20.25 17.33
CA GLY A 197 28.56 20.47 17.75
C GLY A 197 27.81 21.39 16.78
N SER A 198 28.41 22.48 16.31
CA SER A 198 27.80 23.42 15.38
C SER A 198 27.65 22.85 13.96
N VAL A 199 28.51 21.94 13.53
CA VAL A 199 28.41 21.22 12.25
C VAL A 199 27.32 20.16 12.34
N LEU A 200 27.33 19.39 13.41
CA LEU A 200 26.33 18.37 13.70
C LEU A 200 24.92 18.94 13.79
N GLU A 201 24.75 20.08 14.49
CA GLU A 201 23.48 20.79 14.61
C GLU A 201 22.85 21.07 13.23
N LYS A 202 23.62 21.63 12.30
CA LYS A 202 23.16 21.91 10.93
C LYS A 202 22.77 20.64 10.16
N GLN A 203 23.55 19.58 10.30
CA GLN A 203 23.26 18.29 9.67
C GLN A 203 21.99 17.67 10.24
N VAL A 204 21.84 17.69 11.57
CA VAL A 204 20.66 17.16 12.26
C VAL A 204 19.41 17.95 11.86
N HIS A 205 19.44 19.28 11.84
CA HIS A 205 18.34 20.09 11.35
C HIS A 205 17.95 19.76 9.90
N SER A 206 18.94 19.56 9.03
CA SER A 206 18.69 19.15 7.64
C SER A 206 18.02 17.77 7.55
N ASN A 207 18.48 16.81 8.34
CA ASN A 207 17.92 15.47 8.38
C ASN A 207 16.49 15.49 8.95
N ILE A 208 16.23 16.21 10.04
CA ILE A 208 14.88 16.40 10.61
C ILE A 208 13.95 17.01 9.57
N ALA A 209 14.36 18.05 8.83
CA ALA A 209 13.54 18.68 7.82
C ALA A 209 13.16 17.74 6.68
N LYS A 210 14.06 16.83 6.26
CA LYS A 210 13.77 15.79 5.27
C LYS A 210 12.78 14.75 5.82
N LEU A 211 13.05 14.26 7.04
CA LEU A 211 12.20 13.26 7.69
C LEU A 211 10.80 13.81 7.98
N GLN A 212 10.70 15.07 8.41
CA GLN A 212 9.39 15.70 8.66
C GLN A 212 8.54 15.79 7.39
N LYS A 213 9.14 16.11 6.23
CA LYS A 213 8.42 16.07 4.95
C LYS A 213 7.84 14.68 4.65
N LEU A 214 8.59 13.62 4.97
CA LEU A 214 8.11 12.26 4.81
C LEU A 214 6.93 11.98 5.76
N VAL A 215 7.01 12.39 7.03
CA VAL A 215 5.91 12.24 8.00
C VAL A 215 4.66 12.99 7.52
N ASP A 216 4.82 14.24 7.08
CA ASP A 216 3.71 15.08 6.61
C ASP A 216 3.06 14.53 5.34
N SER A 217 3.80 13.76 4.53
CA SER A 217 3.27 13.11 3.33
C SER A 217 2.36 11.90 3.62
N TYR A 218 2.41 11.35 4.85
CA TYR A 218 1.75 10.09 5.19
C TYR A 218 0.22 10.13 5.01
N ASP A 219 -0.43 11.18 5.48
CA ASP A 219 -1.89 11.23 5.44
C ASP A 219 -2.40 11.23 3.99
N ASN A 220 -1.72 11.96 3.09
CA ASN A 220 -2.00 11.93 1.66
C ASN A 220 -1.69 10.56 1.05
N GLY A 221 -0.54 9.96 1.39
CA GLY A 221 -0.14 8.63 0.92
C GLY A 221 -1.14 7.54 1.35
N ARG A 222 -1.61 7.59 2.59
CA ARG A 222 -2.66 6.69 3.10
C ARG A 222 -3.95 6.83 2.31
N LEU A 223 -4.43 8.06 2.11
CA LEU A 223 -5.66 8.32 1.37
C LEU A 223 -5.58 7.86 -0.09
N LEU A 224 -4.42 8.01 -0.73
CA LEU A 224 -4.17 7.53 -2.09
C LEU A 224 -4.24 6.00 -2.17
N LYS A 225 -3.66 5.30 -1.19
CA LYS A 225 -3.59 3.83 -1.15
C LYS A 225 -4.91 3.20 -0.71
N GLU A 226 -5.45 3.65 0.42
CA GLU A 226 -6.62 3.05 1.06
C GLU A 226 -7.93 3.61 0.53
N GLY A 227 -7.92 4.84 0.01
CA GLY A 227 -9.11 5.61 -0.34
C GLY A 227 -9.62 6.44 0.84
N ILE A 228 -10.57 7.33 0.55
CA ILE A 228 -11.20 8.24 1.50
C ILE A 228 -12.43 7.55 2.10
N LYS A 229 -12.41 7.26 3.40
CA LYS A 229 -13.58 6.77 4.11
C LYS A 229 -14.67 7.83 4.11
N THR A 230 -15.76 7.55 3.41
CA THR A 230 -16.79 8.54 3.10
C THR A 230 -18.13 8.15 3.71
N VAL A 231 -18.74 9.07 4.43
CA VAL A 231 -20.08 8.90 5.00
C VAL A 231 -21.05 9.81 4.27
N ILE A 232 -22.14 9.26 3.74
CA ILE A 232 -23.19 10.03 3.06
C ILE A 232 -24.36 10.20 4.03
N LEU A 233 -24.59 11.43 4.48
CA LEU A 233 -25.70 11.81 5.35
C LEU A 233 -26.77 12.58 4.58
N GLY A 234 -27.97 12.63 5.12
CA GLY A 234 -29.09 13.39 4.56
C GLY A 234 -30.43 12.73 4.86
N LYS A 235 -31.52 13.49 4.75
CA LYS A 235 -32.89 13.00 4.98
C LYS A 235 -33.31 11.92 3.96
N PRO A 236 -34.37 11.15 4.25
CA PRO A 236 -35.01 10.31 3.25
C PRO A 236 -35.37 11.11 2.00
N ASN A 237 -35.16 10.52 0.82
CA ASN A 237 -35.42 11.15 -0.47
C ASN A 237 -34.61 12.41 -0.82
N ALA A 238 -33.58 12.79 -0.05
CA ALA A 238 -32.68 13.90 -0.40
C ALA A 238 -31.82 13.62 -1.65
N GLY A 239 -31.69 12.35 -2.04
CA GLY A 239 -30.96 11.94 -3.25
C GLY A 239 -29.70 11.14 -2.95
N LYS A 240 -29.50 10.62 -1.74
CA LYS A 240 -28.33 9.81 -1.33
C LYS A 240 -28.14 8.58 -2.24
N SER A 241 -29.18 7.77 -2.43
CA SER A 241 -29.13 6.58 -3.31
C SER A 241 -28.89 6.95 -4.78
N SER A 242 -29.43 8.10 -5.21
CA SER A 242 -29.18 8.62 -6.57
C SER A 242 -27.73 9.05 -6.75
N LEU A 243 -27.13 9.69 -5.74
CA LEU A 243 -25.71 10.04 -5.71
C LEU A 243 -24.85 8.79 -5.78
N LEU A 244 -25.10 7.82 -4.91
CA LEU A 244 -24.35 6.57 -4.89
C LEU A 244 -24.44 5.82 -6.23
N ASN A 245 -25.63 5.69 -6.81
CA ASN A 245 -25.84 5.06 -8.11
C ASN A 245 -25.14 5.82 -9.24
N TYR A 246 -25.12 7.15 -9.20
CA TYR A 246 -24.38 7.96 -10.16
C TYR A 246 -22.88 7.68 -10.06
N LEU A 247 -22.32 7.76 -8.85
CA LEU A 247 -20.90 7.54 -8.59
C LEU A 247 -20.47 6.09 -8.95
N SER A 248 -21.31 5.09 -8.66
CA SER A 248 -21.05 3.68 -9.00
C SER A 248 -21.20 3.39 -10.50
N GLY A 249 -21.88 4.25 -11.25
CA GLY A 249 -22.18 4.07 -12.68
C GLY A 249 -21.12 4.60 -13.62
N GLU A 250 -20.37 5.62 -13.27
CA GLU A 250 -19.39 6.26 -14.17
C GLU A 250 -18.05 5.54 -14.22
N GLU A 251 -17.53 5.07 -13.10
CA GLU A 251 -16.29 4.25 -13.06
C GLU A 251 -16.40 3.23 -11.92
N ARG A 252 -16.93 2.06 -12.16
CA ARG A 252 -16.82 0.97 -11.19
C ARG A 252 -15.35 0.65 -10.99
N ALA A 253 -14.83 0.88 -9.78
CA ALA A 253 -13.60 0.25 -9.37
C ALA A 253 -13.72 -1.24 -9.70
N ILE A 254 -12.72 -1.82 -10.36
CA ILE A 254 -12.67 -3.25 -10.64
C ILE A 254 -12.61 -3.94 -9.28
N VAL A 255 -13.77 -4.31 -8.75
CA VAL A 255 -13.86 -5.15 -7.54
C VAL A 255 -13.38 -6.52 -7.98
N THR A 256 -12.12 -6.80 -7.76
CA THR A 256 -11.64 -8.18 -7.80
C THR A 256 -12.20 -8.86 -6.55
N ASP A 257 -13.13 -9.79 -6.74
CA ASP A 257 -13.54 -10.74 -5.70
C ASP A 257 -12.32 -11.59 -5.30
N ILE A 258 -11.49 -11.06 -4.43
CA ILE A 258 -10.47 -11.86 -3.75
C ILE A 258 -11.23 -12.62 -2.66
N ALA A 259 -11.46 -13.90 -2.89
CA ALA A 259 -12.09 -14.78 -1.94
C ALA A 259 -11.30 -14.76 -0.62
N GLY A 260 -11.82 -14.10 0.40
CA GLY A 260 -11.21 -14.01 1.74
C GLY A 260 -11.36 -12.66 2.45
N THR A 261 -11.67 -11.55 1.76
CA THR A 261 -11.80 -10.21 2.35
C THR A 261 -13.23 -9.78 2.69
N THR A 262 -14.22 -10.64 2.46
CA THR A 262 -15.64 -10.37 2.71
C THR A 262 -16.03 -10.71 4.15
N ARG A 263 -15.59 -9.94 5.15
CA ARG A 263 -16.15 -10.03 6.51
C ARG A 263 -16.73 -8.73 7.07
N ASP A 264 -16.49 -7.58 6.43
CA ASP A 264 -17.17 -6.32 6.77
C ASP A 264 -18.09 -5.93 5.59
N ALA A 265 -19.28 -6.48 5.64
CA ALA A 265 -20.28 -6.48 4.57
C ALA A 265 -21.07 -5.17 4.51
N LEU A 266 -20.49 -4.01 4.23
CA LEU A 266 -21.31 -2.79 4.04
C LEU A 266 -20.50 -1.62 3.42
N GLU A 267 -19.30 -1.83 2.92
CA GLU A 267 -18.53 -0.78 2.24
C GLU A 267 -18.64 -0.93 0.71
N GLU A 268 -19.03 0.11 0.02
CA GLU A 268 -18.99 0.19 -1.44
C GLU A 268 -17.87 1.14 -1.85
N THR A 269 -16.92 0.64 -2.66
CA THR A 269 -15.83 1.46 -3.18
C THR A 269 -16.24 2.04 -4.54
N VAL A 270 -16.22 3.35 -4.67
CA VAL A 270 -16.43 4.09 -5.92
C VAL A 270 -15.19 4.88 -6.27
N GLN A 271 -14.90 5.03 -7.57
CA GLN A 271 -13.77 5.81 -8.06
C GLN A 271 -14.27 7.10 -8.71
N ILE A 272 -13.67 8.23 -8.34
CA ILE A 272 -13.99 9.55 -8.88
C ILE A 272 -12.69 10.22 -9.31
N HIS A 273 -12.50 10.49 -10.60
CA HIS A 273 -11.28 11.11 -11.15
C HIS A 273 -9.98 10.48 -10.61
N GLY A 274 -9.97 9.15 -10.46
CA GLY A 274 -8.83 8.41 -9.94
C GLY A 274 -8.73 8.34 -8.41
N ILE A 275 -9.61 9.03 -7.67
CA ILE A 275 -9.67 9.00 -6.19
C ILE A 275 -10.68 7.94 -5.75
N LEU A 276 -10.28 7.10 -4.79
CA LEU A 276 -11.17 6.09 -4.21
C LEU A 276 -11.96 6.67 -3.05
N LEU A 277 -13.27 6.50 -3.08
CA LEU A 277 -14.17 6.76 -1.96
C LEU A 277 -14.71 5.40 -1.45
N ASN A 278 -14.40 5.07 -0.20
CA ASN A 278 -14.98 3.93 0.48
C ASN A 278 -16.22 4.37 1.24
N VAL A 279 -17.40 4.15 0.66
CA VAL A 279 -18.67 4.60 1.23
C VAL A 279 -19.11 3.63 2.32
N ILE A 280 -19.21 4.13 3.56
CA ILE A 280 -19.60 3.37 4.74
C ILE A 280 -21.13 3.28 4.80
N ASP A 281 -21.65 2.10 5.16
CA ASP A 281 -23.09 1.81 5.37
C ASP A 281 -24.00 2.01 4.15
N THR A 282 -23.63 1.38 3.03
CA THR A 282 -24.43 1.44 1.79
C THR A 282 -25.80 0.74 1.91
N ALA A 283 -25.97 -0.21 2.85
CA ALA A 283 -27.26 -0.87 3.08
C ALA A 283 -28.32 0.12 3.59
N GLY A 284 -27.93 1.01 4.48
CA GLY A 284 -28.81 2.08 4.95
C GLY A 284 -29.15 3.15 3.90
N ILE A 285 -28.32 3.25 2.85
CA ILE A 285 -28.55 4.18 1.74
C ILE A 285 -29.47 3.56 0.67
N ARG A 286 -29.46 2.26 0.51
CA ARG A 286 -30.26 1.51 -0.52
C ARG A 286 -31.67 1.17 -0.05
N ASP A 287 -31.86 0.86 1.23
CA ASP A 287 -33.18 0.58 1.79
C ASP A 287 -33.90 1.87 2.14
N THR A 288 -34.89 2.24 1.33
CA THR A 288 -35.60 3.52 1.27
C THR A 288 -36.57 3.78 2.43
N GLU A 289 -36.60 2.96 3.48
CA GLU A 289 -37.47 3.16 4.63
C GLU A 289 -36.68 3.29 5.95
N ASP A 290 -36.63 4.52 6.48
CA ASP A 290 -36.49 4.84 7.91
C ASP A 290 -35.13 4.60 8.62
N ILE A 291 -34.00 5.08 8.08
CA ILE A 291 -32.76 5.04 8.89
C ILE A 291 -32.60 6.28 9.77
N VAL A 292 -32.94 7.47 9.29
CA VAL A 292 -32.81 8.69 10.10
C VAL A 292 -33.90 8.81 11.19
N GLU A 293 -35.09 8.21 11.01
CA GLU A 293 -36.13 8.20 12.04
C GLU A 293 -35.96 7.10 13.09
N LYS A 294 -35.29 5.99 12.77
CA LYS A 294 -35.07 4.85 13.71
C LYS A 294 -33.65 4.71 14.25
N ILE A 295 -32.66 5.28 13.58
CA ILE A 295 -31.28 5.26 14.01
C ILE A 295 -30.94 6.67 14.49
N GLY A 296 -31.18 6.94 15.76
CA GLY A 296 -31.00 8.26 16.38
C GLY A 296 -29.61 8.88 16.09
N VAL A 297 -29.50 10.17 16.34
CA VAL A 297 -28.31 11.04 16.27
C VAL A 297 -27.00 10.32 16.71
N GLU A 298 -27.08 9.34 17.63
CA GLU A 298 -25.94 8.56 18.10
C GLU A 298 -25.27 7.69 17.04
N LYS A 299 -26.01 7.05 16.12
CA LYS A 299 -25.40 6.27 15.04
C LYS A 299 -24.84 7.16 13.92
N ALA A 300 -25.54 8.25 13.58
CA ALA A 300 -25.01 9.24 12.65
C ALA A 300 -23.69 9.83 13.19
N LYS A 301 -23.59 10.04 14.50
CA LYS A 301 -22.37 10.47 15.17
C LYS A 301 -21.26 9.41 15.09
N ALA A 302 -21.58 8.16 15.38
CA ALA A 302 -20.60 7.06 15.32
C ALA A 302 -20.04 6.87 13.90
N TYR A 303 -20.86 7.01 12.85
CA TYR A 303 -20.39 6.98 11.46
C TYR A 303 -19.58 8.23 11.10
N ALA A 304 -20.04 9.42 11.48
CA ALA A 304 -19.33 10.67 11.25
C ALA A 304 -17.92 10.68 11.91
N ASP A 305 -17.77 9.98 13.05
CA ASP A 305 -16.47 9.82 13.72
C ASP A 305 -15.52 8.87 13.02
N GLN A 306 -16.01 7.97 12.16
CA GLN A 306 -15.22 6.99 11.41
C GLN A 306 -14.81 7.49 10.01
N GLY A 307 -15.53 8.50 9.47
CA GLY A 307 -15.30 9.01 8.12
C GLY A 307 -14.16 10.02 8.04
N ASP A 308 -13.35 9.92 6.97
CA ASP A 308 -12.41 10.99 6.58
C ASP A 308 -13.13 12.14 5.90
N LEU A 309 -14.28 11.86 5.23
CA LEU A 309 -15.14 12.82 4.53
C LEU A 309 -16.61 12.57 4.85
N ILE A 310 -17.35 13.64 5.12
CA ILE A 310 -18.79 13.59 5.19
C ILE A 310 -19.37 14.29 3.95
N ILE A 311 -20.30 13.64 3.27
CA ILE A 311 -21.11 14.23 2.22
C ILE A 311 -22.51 14.39 2.77
N TYR A 312 -22.92 15.62 3.03
CA TYR A 312 -24.28 15.92 3.50
C TYR A 312 -25.16 16.36 2.35
N VAL A 313 -26.15 15.52 2.00
CA VAL A 313 -27.07 15.78 0.89
C VAL A 313 -28.33 16.45 1.41
N VAL A 314 -28.57 17.69 0.99
CA VAL A 314 -29.73 18.52 1.34
C VAL A 314 -30.68 18.57 0.13
N ASP A 315 -31.96 18.37 0.39
CA ASP A 315 -33.01 18.55 -0.62
C ASP A 315 -33.38 20.03 -0.75
N GLY A 316 -32.93 20.72 -1.78
CA GLY A 316 -33.19 22.13 -2.03
C GLY A 316 -34.67 22.46 -2.23
N SER A 317 -35.51 21.48 -2.60
CA SER A 317 -36.96 21.68 -2.83
C SER A 317 -37.80 21.70 -1.53
N THR A 318 -37.17 21.40 -0.37
CA THR A 318 -37.84 21.40 0.95
C THR A 318 -37.23 22.44 1.88
N GLU A 319 -37.97 22.85 2.90
CA GLU A 319 -37.47 23.73 3.94
C GLU A 319 -36.59 22.95 4.91
N LEU A 320 -35.56 23.60 5.49
CA LEU A 320 -34.77 23.04 6.58
C LEU A 320 -35.63 22.81 7.82
N ASP A 321 -35.59 21.61 8.35
CA ASP A 321 -36.26 21.25 9.60
C ASP A 321 -35.27 21.02 10.75
N LYS A 322 -35.79 20.58 11.91
CA LYS A 322 -34.98 20.33 13.08
C LYS A 322 -33.91 19.24 12.82
N ASN A 323 -34.22 18.20 12.05
CA ASN A 323 -33.28 17.13 11.76
C ASN A 323 -32.08 17.63 10.92
N ASP A 324 -32.34 18.56 9.97
CA ASP A 324 -31.27 19.22 9.24
C ASP A 324 -30.34 20.02 10.15
N LEU A 325 -30.93 20.76 11.10
CA LEU A 325 -30.16 21.56 12.06
C LEU A 325 -29.32 20.69 12.98
N ASP A 326 -29.87 19.58 13.47
CA ASP A 326 -29.15 18.61 14.33
C ASP A 326 -27.98 17.97 13.58
N ILE A 327 -28.15 17.67 12.26
CA ILE A 327 -27.07 17.14 11.42
C ILE A 327 -26.01 18.22 11.17
N LEU A 328 -26.40 19.45 10.85
CA LEU A 328 -25.46 20.56 10.63
C LEU A 328 -24.60 20.83 11.87
N GLU A 329 -25.18 20.74 13.08
CA GLU A 329 -24.42 20.84 14.34
C GLU A 329 -23.44 19.68 14.50
N LEU A 330 -23.86 18.46 14.17
CA LEU A 330 -23.02 17.25 14.27
C LEU A 330 -21.77 17.31 13.39
N ILE A 331 -21.89 17.88 12.18
CA ILE A 331 -20.80 17.88 11.18
C ILE A 331 -19.91 19.12 11.26
N GLN A 332 -20.17 20.06 12.17
CA GLN A 332 -19.52 21.38 12.23
C GLN A 332 -17.99 21.32 12.28
N ASP A 333 -17.44 20.36 13.02
CA ASP A 333 -15.98 20.18 13.21
C ASP A 333 -15.40 19.06 12.31
N LYS A 334 -16.16 18.57 11.32
CA LYS A 334 -15.74 17.48 10.45
C LYS A 334 -15.39 17.96 9.04
N LYS A 335 -14.52 17.26 8.34
CA LYS A 335 -14.30 17.51 6.89
C LYS A 335 -15.57 17.16 6.14
N THR A 336 -16.31 18.18 5.69
CA THR A 336 -17.65 18.00 5.11
C THR A 336 -17.78 18.77 3.81
N ILE A 337 -18.49 18.18 2.85
CA ILE A 337 -19.03 18.84 1.66
C ILE A 337 -20.55 18.75 1.72
N ILE A 338 -21.22 19.88 1.56
CA ILE A 338 -22.69 19.95 1.51
C ILE A 338 -23.10 19.93 0.03
N LEU A 339 -23.93 18.96 -0.34
CA LEU A 339 -24.56 18.90 -1.67
C LEU A 339 -25.98 19.42 -1.56
N LEU A 340 -26.21 20.65 -2.04
CA LEU A 340 -27.57 21.19 -2.22
C LEU A 340 -28.15 20.59 -3.50
N ASN A 341 -28.90 19.50 -3.33
CA ASN A 341 -29.43 18.72 -4.44
C ASN A 341 -30.81 19.20 -4.90
N LYS A 342 -31.20 18.78 -6.10
CA LYS A 342 -32.45 19.08 -6.76
C LYS A 342 -32.60 20.55 -7.14
N VAL A 343 -31.50 21.19 -7.55
CA VAL A 343 -31.53 22.59 -8.02
C VAL A 343 -32.32 22.78 -9.32
N ASP A 344 -32.69 21.69 -9.99
CA ASP A 344 -33.64 21.64 -11.12
C ASP A 344 -35.09 21.93 -10.71
N LEU A 345 -35.41 21.91 -9.41
CA LEU A 345 -36.72 22.19 -8.86
C LEU A 345 -36.78 23.59 -8.28
N ASN A 346 -38.00 24.00 -7.82
CA ASN A 346 -38.21 25.27 -7.15
C ASN A 346 -37.56 25.22 -5.74
N LEU A 347 -36.48 25.98 -5.53
CA LEU A 347 -35.72 25.96 -4.30
C LEU A 347 -36.51 26.66 -3.15
N LYS A 348 -36.58 25.96 -2.03
CA LYS A 348 -37.05 26.50 -0.72
C LYS A 348 -35.87 26.66 0.23
N THR A 349 -34.85 25.86 0.11
CA THR A 349 -33.55 26.02 0.79
C THR A 349 -32.54 26.50 -0.22
N THR A 350 -31.89 27.62 0.01
CA THR A 350 -30.87 28.19 -0.87
C THR A 350 -29.49 28.06 -0.24
N ARG A 351 -28.47 28.28 -1.08
CA ARG A 351 -27.06 28.26 -0.64
C ARG A 351 -26.80 29.27 0.46
N GLU A 352 -27.35 30.49 0.37
CA GLU A 352 -27.17 31.57 1.35
C GLU A 352 -27.71 31.15 2.71
N MET A 353 -28.88 30.49 2.74
CA MET A 353 -29.49 30.00 3.98
C MET A 353 -28.64 28.96 4.71
N LEU A 354 -27.86 28.15 3.95
CA LEU A 354 -26.93 27.18 4.51
C LEU A 354 -25.63 27.86 4.96
N GLU A 355 -25.10 28.82 4.19
CA GLU A 355 -23.90 29.59 4.53
C GLU A 355 -24.06 30.40 5.83
N GLU A 356 -25.28 30.84 6.16
CA GLU A 356 -25.60 31.48 7.45
C GLU A 356 -25.48 30.54 8.67
N LYS A 357 -25.54 29.21 8.44
CA LYS A 357 -25.59 28.22 9.51
C LYS A 357 -24.29 27.45 9.65
N ILE A 358 -23.52 27.32 8.58
CA ILE A 358 -22.31 26.46 8.55
C ILE A 358 -21.29 27.01 7.56
N HIS A 359 -20.01 26.82 7.90
CA HIS A 359 -18.88 27.30 7.07
C HIS A 359 -18.19 26.18 6.26
N HIS A 360 -18.96 25.20 5.81
CA HIS A 360 -18.45 24.15 4.93
C HIS A 360 -18.66 24.49 3.45
N PRO A 361 -17.85 23.90 2.54
CA PRO A 361 -18.08 24.00 1.11
C PRO A 361 -19.49 23.50 0.73
N ILE A 362 -20.20 24.30 -0.07
CA ILE A 362 -21.53 23.96 -0.57
C ILE A 362 -21.46 23.87 -2.09
N VAL A 363 -21.92 22.75 -2.64
CA VAL A 363 -22.04 22.53 -4.09
C VAL A 363 -23.49 22.36 -4.44
N GLU A 364 -23.96 23.17 -5.38
CA GLU A 364 -25.31 23.06 -5.96
C GLU A 364 -25.30 21.98 -7.04
N VAL A 365 -26.17 20.97 -6.90
CA VAL A 365 -26.21 19.83 -7.83
C VAL A 365 -27.65 19.48 -8.23
N SER A 366 -27.82 19.02 -9.47
CA SER A 366 -28.93 18.17 -9.85
C SER A 366 -28.36 16.81 -10.26
N ILE A 367 -28.43 15.85 -9.33
CA ILE A 367 -27.93 14.48 -9.62
C ILE A 367 -28.71 13.86 -10.78
N LYS A 368 -30.02 14.17 -10.88
CA LYS A 368 -30.86 13.70 -11.95
C LYS A 368 -30.41 14.18 -13.33
N ASP A 369 -30.04 15.46 -13.44
CA ASP A 369 -29.64 16.10 -14.69
C ASP A 369 -28.11 16.14 -14.86
N ARG A 370 -27.36 15.53 -13.94
CA ARG A 370 -25.89 15.47 -13.88
C ARG A 370 -25.21 16.84 -13.81
N GLN A 371 -25.89 17.85 -13.26
CA GLN A 371 -25.37 19.19 -13.12
C GLN A 371 -24.60 19.35 -11.83
N GLY A 372 -23.41 20.01 -11.87
CA GLY A 372 -22.63 20.36 -10.69
C GLY A 372 -21.82 19.22 -10.08
N VAL A 373 -21.92 17.98 -10.59
CA VAL A 373 -21.21 16.82 -10.04
C VAL A 373 -19.70 16.91 -10.29
N ASP A 374 -19.27 17.44 -11.44
CA ASP A 374 -17.84 17.65 -11.72
C ASP A 374 -17.21 18.61 -10.70
N VAL A 375 -17.93 19.70 -10.34
CA VAL A 375 -17.48 20.66 -9.31
C VAL A 375 -17.32 19.97 -7.96
N PHE A 376 -18.22 19.06 -7.61
CA PHE A 376 -18.12 18.25 -6.41
C PHE A 376 -16.89 17.34 -6.43
N CYS A 377 -16.61 16.70 -7.55
CA CYS A 377 -15.43 15.84 -7.72
C CYS A 377 -14.13 16.64 -7.59
N ASP A 378 -14.03 17.78 -8.23
CA ASP A 378 -12.88 18.68 -8.12
C ASP A 378 -12.70 19.19 -6.68
N MET A 379 -13.79 19.48 -5.98
CA MET A 379 -13.74 19.93 -4.58
C MET A 379 -13.18 18.87 -3.63
N ILE A 380 -13.50 17.58 -3.84
CA ILE A 380 -12.88 16.47 -3.09
C ILE A 380 -11.38 16.48 -3.32
N LYS A 381 -10.95 16.62 -4.58
CA LYS A 381 -9.53 16.65 -4.94
C LYS A 381 -8.81 17.82 -4.25
N ASP A 382 -9.37 19.00 -4.29
CA ASP A 382 -8.79 20.19 -3.65
C ASP A 382 -8.74 20.08 -2.12
N MET A 383 -9.78 19.51 -1.51
CA MET A 383 -9.87 19.37 -0.06
C MET A 383 -8.84 18.40 0.54
N PHE A 384 -8.53 17.32 -0.17
CA PHE A 384 -7.64 16.27 0.33
C PHE A 384 -6.22 16.36 -0.25
N PHE A 385 -6.04 16.93 -1.43
CA PHE A 385 -4.76 16.92 -2.14
C PHE A 385 -4.27 18.34 -2.50
N GLN A 386 -4.83 19.39 -1.89
CA GLN A 386 -4.42 20.80 -2.04
C GLN A 386 -4.25 21.24 -3.51
N GLY A 387 -5.16 20.79 -4.39
CA GLY A 387 -5.18 21.16 -5.81
C GLY A 387 -4.10 20.56 -6.68
N GLY A 388 -3.16 19.78 -6.11
CA GLY A 388 -2.06 19.18 -6.84
C GLY A 388 -1.77 17.75 -6.43
N LEU A 389 -2.22 16.78 -7.22
CA LEU A 389 -1.62 15.44 -7.25
C LEU A 389 -0.42 15.50 -8.20
N ASP A 390 0.59 16.35 -7.89
CA ASP A 390 1.84 16.39 -8.62
C ASP A 390 2.72 15.24 -8.11
N PHE A 391 2.62 14.09 -8.81
CA PHE A 391 3.46 12.91 -8.57
C PHE A 391 4.87 13.04 -9.16
N ASN A 392 5.31 14.25 -9.53
CA ASN A 392 6.65 14.50 -9.99
C ASN A 392 7.65 14.23 -8.86
N ASP A 393 8.15 12.99 -8.79
CA ASP A 393 9.24 12.52 -7.93
C ASP A 393 9.06 12.67 -6.40
N GLN A 394 7.89 13.03 -5.88
CA GLN A 394 7.67 13.06 -4.43
C GLN A 394 7.51 11.63 -3.86
N VAL A 395 8.25 11.37 -2.79
CA VAL A 395 8.14 10.14 -2.01
C VAL A 395 7.04 10.33 -0.96
N TYR A 396 6.01 9.48 -1.01
CA TYR A 396 4.96 9.45 -0.01
C TYR A 396 5.13 8.24 0.91
N LEU A 397 4.97 8.45 2.21
CA LEU A 397 4.81 7.33 3.14
C LEU A 397 3.36 6.82 3.04
N THR A 398 3.20 5.54 2.75
CA THR A 398 1.88 4.89 2.65
C THR A 398 1.64 3.87 3.76
N ASN A 399 2.69 3.57 4.56
CA ASN A 399 2.67 2.53 5.59
C ASN A 399 2.86 3.14 6.98
N VAL A 400 1.97 2.77 7.93
CA VAL A 400 2.00 3.25 9.32
C VAL A 400 3.31 2.86 10.03
N ARG A 401 3.87 1.69 9.70
CA ARG A 401 5.16 1.23 10.23
C ARG A 401 6.29 2.17 9.83
N HIS A 402 6.33 2.61 8.57
CA HIS A 402 7.32 3.57 8.09
C HIS A 402 7.16 4.92 8.79
N LYS A 403 5.90 5.43 8.93
CA LYS A 403 5.63 6.67 9.65
C LYS A 403 6.15 6.61 11.09
N ALA A 404 5.83 5.53 11.81
CA ALA A 404 6.29 5.35 13.19
C ALA A 404 7.82 5.32 13.31
N ALA A 405 8.50 4.61 12.42
CA ALA A 405 9.96 4.54 12.42
C ALA A 405 10.62 5.89 12.08
N VAL A 406 10.03 6.66 11.14
CA VAL A 406 10.52 8.02 10.82
C VAL A 406 10.29 8.96 12.00
N GLN A 407 9.14 8.89 12.69
CA GLN A 407 8.87 9.69 13.88
C GLN A 407 9.84 9.38 15.02
N GLU A 408 10.10 8.10 15.31
CA GLU A 408 11.10 7.65 16.28
C GLU A 408 12.49 8.23 15.96
N ALA A 409 12.87 8.24 14.67
CA ALA A 409 14.13 8.84 14.24
C ALA A 409 14.16 10.36 14.44
N VAL A 410 13.06 11.08 14.13
CA VAL A 410 12.95 12.53 14.36
C VAL A 410 13.08 12.85 15.84
N GLU A 411 12.37 12.12 16.71
CA GLU A 411 12.45 12.30 18.17
C GLU A 411 13.88 12.10 18.67
N SER A 412 14.57 11.04 18.23
CA SER A 412 15.97 10.79 18.59
C SER A 412 16.91 11.91 18.12
N LEU A 413 16.74 12.41 16.89
CA LEU A 413 17.51 13.54 16.36
C LEU A 413 17.22 14.85 17.12
N GLN A 414 16.01 15.07 17.60
CA GLN A 414 15.66 16.21 18.46
C GLN A 414 16.39 16.12 19.81
N MET A 415 16.56 14.90 20.37
CA MET A 415 17.35 14.71 21.58
C MET A 415 18.83 15.04 21.37
N VAL A 416 19.39 14.77 20.17
CA VAL A 416 20.74 15.22 19.81
C VAL A 416 20.85 16.75 19.87
N LEU A 417 19.87 17.48 19.30
CA LEU A 417 19.87 18.95 19.35
C LEU A 417 19.78 19.46 20.81
N GLN A 418 18.92 18.84 21.61
CA GLN A 418 18.80 19.19 23.03
C GLN A 418 20.11 18.97 23.77
N SER A 419 20.80 17.86 23.53
CA SER A 419 22.10 17.57 24.14
C SER A 419 23.21 18.56 23.72
N ILE A 420 23.16 19.06 22.48
CA ILE A 420 24.05 20.13 22.00
C ILE A 420 23.75 21.44 22.72
N ASP A 421 22.47 21.83 22.82
CA ASP A 421 22.04 23.07 23.49
C ASP A 421 22.37 23.07 24.99
N ASP A 422 22.30 21.90 25.64
CA ASP A 422 22.62 21.71 27.04
C ASP A 422 24.15 21.64 27.28
N GLY A 423 24.96 21.69 26.21
CA GLY A 423 26.43 21.63 26.30
C GLY A 423 26.94 20.28 26.85
N MET A 424 26.23 19.20 26.55
CA MET A 424 26.64 17.84 26.94
C MET A 424 27.87 17.39 26.16
N PRO A 425 28.71 16.51 26.75
CA PRO A 425 29.84 15.89 26.05
C PRO A 425 29.39 15.12 24.78
N GLU A 426 30.27 15.05 23.77
CA GLU A 426 29.99 14.50 22.45
C GLU A 426 29.59 13.02 22.46
N ASP A 427 30.06 12.24 23.48
CA ASP A 427 29.68 10.83 23.63
C ASP A 427 28.16 10.63 23.82
N PHE A 428 27.48 11.62 24.42
CA PHE A 428 26.02 11.56 24.56
C PHE A 428 25.28 11.65 23.22
N PHE A 429 25.82 12.41 22.25
CA PHE A 429 25.20 12.52 20.93
C PHE A 429 25.17 11.20 20.19
N SER A 430 26.19 10.34 20.38
CA SER A 430 26.30 9.05 19.70
C SER A 430 25.15 8.10 20.02
N ILE A 431 24.62 8.14 21.25
CA ILE A 431 23.52 7.28 21.68
C ILE A 431 22.24 7.61 20.88
N ASP A 432 21.87 8.88 20.82
CA ASP A 432 20.65 9.31 20.15
C ASP A 432 20.78 9.25 18.63
N LEU A 433 21.98 9.53 18.09
CA LEU A 433 22.29 9.30 16.67
C LEU A 433 22.15 7.81 16.32
N MET A 434 22.61 6.88 17.17
CA MET A 434 22.47 5.46 16.94
C MET A 434 20.99 5.02 16.99
N ASN A 435 20.22 5.55 17.95
CA ASN A 435 18.78 5.29 18.03
C ASN A 435 18.06 5.73 16.73
N ALA A 436 18.36 6.91 16.21
CA ALA A 436 17.83 7.39 14.94
C ALA A 436 18.25 6.50 13.75
N TYR A 437 19.51 6.08 13.71
CA TYR A 437 20.04 5.18 12.70
C TYR A 437 19.34 3.83 12.70
N GLU A 438 19.10 3.23 13.87
CA GLU A 438 18.40 1.96 14.02
C GLU A 438 16.91 2.07 13.67
N ALA A 439 16.24 3.15 14.09
CA ALA A 439 14.84 3.40 13.75
C ALA A 439 14.65 3.45 12.23
N LEU A 440 15.50 4.18 11.51
CA LEU A 440 15.49 4.22 10.05
C LEU A 440 15.82 2.87 9.41
N GLY A 441 16.68 2.07 10.06
CA GLY A 441 17.02 0.70 9.64
C GLY A 441 15.81 -0.24 9.61
N LYS A 442 14.84 -0.03 10.51
CA LYS A 442 13.59 -0.82 10.55
C LYS A 442 12.78 -0.68 9.26
N ILE A 443 12.84 0.48 8.57
CA ILE A 443 12.11 0.72 7.33
C ILE A 443 12.59 -0.21 6.21
N ILE A 444 13.89 -0.32 6.07
CA ILE A 444 14.55 -1.07 4.98
C ILE A 444 14.84 -2.52 5.34
N GLY A 445 14.57 -2.93 6.59
CA GLY A 445 14.72 -4.32 7.03
C GLY A 445 16.10 -4.67 7.58
N GLU A 446 16.95 -3.68 7.92
CA GLU A 446 18.30 -3.96 8.46
C GLU A 446 18.31 -4.24 9.99
N SER A 447 17.28 -3.79 10.71
CA SER A 447 17.17 -3.90 12.17
C SER A 447 15.84 -4.52 12.61
N VAL A 448 15.34 -5.52 11.89
CA VAL A 448 14.04 -6.17 12.17
C VAL A 448 14.23 -7.62 12.60
N GLY A 449 13.38 -8.08 13.53
CA GLY A 449 13.34 -9.48 13.93
C GLY A 449 12.62 -10.37 12.90
N GLU A 450 12.89 -11.67 12.95
CA GLU A 450 12.25 -12.67 12.05
C GLU A 450 10.72 -12.64 12.15
N ASP A 451 10.17 -12.50 13.36
CA ASP A 451 8.72 -12.46 13.59
C ASP A 451 8.02 -11.34 12.82
N LEU A 452 8.65 -10.15 12.73
CA LEU A 452 8.09 -9.03 11.97
C LEU A 452 8.15 -9.30 10.46
N ILE A 453 9.25 -9.88 9.98
CA ILE A 453 9.41 -10.31 8.59
C ILE A 453 8.30 -11.30 8.23
N ASP A 454 8.10 -12.33 9.04
CA ASP A 454 7.08 -13.35 8.82
C ASP A 454 5.67 -12.77 8.84
N THR A 455 5.38 -11.83 9.73
CA THR A 455 4.10 -11.13 9.78
C THR A 455 3.84 -10.35 8.49
N ILE A 456 4.81 -9.57 8.00
CA ILE A 456 4.67 -8.78 6.76
C ILE A 456 4.39 -9.71 5.56
N PHE A 457 5.13 -10.82 5.44
CA PHE A 457 4.96 -11.72 4.29
C PHE A 457 3.72 -12.62 4.38
N SER A 458 3.13 -12.82 5.56
CA SER A 458 1.89 -13.59 5.72
C SER A 458 0.69 -12.97 4.99
N ASP A 459 0.69 -11.66 4.77
CA ASP A 459 -0.36 -10.93 4.06
C ASP A 459 -0.25 -11.02 2.53
N PHE A 460 0.82 -11.64 2.03
CA PHE A 460 1.06 -11.77 0.59
C PHE A 460 0.26 -12.93 -0.01
N CYS A 461 0.01 -12.82 -1.32
CA CYS A 461 -0.58 -13.91 -2.09
C CYS A 461 0.36 -15.11 -2.22
N MET A 462 -0.20 -16.32 -2.28
CA MET A 462 0.52 -17.54 -2.66
C MET A 462 1.13 -17.38 -4.05
N GLY A 463 2.40 -17.79 -4.22
CA GLY A 463 3.09 -17.70 -5.51
C GLY A 463 3.80 -16.36 -5.79
N LYS A 464 3.84 -15.47 -4.79
CA LYS A 464 4.60 -14.19 -4.81
C LYS A 464 5.65 -14.13 -3.71
#